data_7791068d232ce9f80ddbd95087ad5293
#
_entry.id   7791068d232ce9f80ddbd95087ad5293
#
_cell.length_a   1.000
_cell.length_b   1.000
_cell.length_c   1.000
_cell.angle_alpha   90.00
_cell.angle_beta   90.00
_cell.angle_gamma   90.00
#
_symmetry.space_group_name_H-M   'P 1'
#
loop_
_entity.id
_entity.type
_entity.pdbx_description
1 polymer ?
#
loop_
_entity_poly.entity_id
_entity_poly.type
_entity_poly.pdbx_seq_one_letter_code
_entity_poly.pdbx_strand_id
1 'polypeptide(L)'
;MSLTPPVPGRRYTSRRAWAPMTDAEWAGILPHLRTVVMGEGRPLRDARHRIDGMFRVAVSGLPWRTLPEEYGKPDTVSRHFRRLAHMGLWLRLVGACADREASPALRRIEYFICRAARRAMRILGQEGAMAVNGIGMLTALPVWPIYLRRPAALAQVTAMVSAWLAPFRRRPPEDFPEKEMRSWLRVIRFLEGKPWHRRWAPP
;
A
#
# COMPACT_ATOMS: atom_id res chain seq x y z
N MET A 1 -6.01 17.80 -24.96
CA MET A 1 -4.64 17.60 -24.43
C MET A 1 -4.78 17.29 -22.94
N SER A 2 -4.71 16.00 -22.56
CA SER A 2 -4.80 15.57 -21.17
C SER A 2 -3.42 15.75 -20.53
N LEU A 3 -3.25 16.82 -19.74
CA LEU A 3 -2.05 17.03 -18.93
C LEU A 3 -2.12 16.07 -17.74
N THR A 4 -1.50 14.92 -17.90
CA THR A 4 -1.20 14.06 -16.76
C THR A 4 -0.32 14.86 -15.79
N PRO A 5 -0.75 15.08 -14.53
CA PRO A 5 0.09 15.83 -13.59
C PRO A 5 1.44 15.13 -13.43
N PRO A 6 2.55 15.84 -13.32
CA PRO A 6 3.86 15.24 -13.16
C PRO A 6 3.84 14.37 -11.90
N VAL A 7 4.18 13.10 -12.06
CA VAL A 7 4.33 12.16 -10.95
C VAL A 7 5.34 12.77 -9.97
N PRO A 8 4.96 13.06 -8.71
CA PRO A 8 5.90 13.62 -7.75
C PRO A 8 7.11 12.69 -7.64
N GLY A 9 8.31 13.25 -7.57
CA GLY A 9 9.54 12.47 -7.47
C GLY A 9 9.44 11.44 -6.35
N ARG A 10 9.85 10.22 -6.61
CA ARG A 10 9.87 9.14 -5.61
C ARG A 10 10.71 9.55 -4.42
N ARG A 11 10.15 9.48 -3.22
CA ARG A 11 10.84 9.91 -2.00
C ARG A 11 10.60 9.01 -0.81
N TYR A 12 11.57 9.02 0.09
CA TYR A 12 11.43 8.47 1.44
C TYR A 12 11.08 9.59 2.40
N THR A 13 10.24 9.26 3.39
CA THR A 13 9.86 10.15 4.48
C THR A 13 10.83 9.97 5.65
N SER A 14 11.28 11.06 6.24
CA SER A 14 12.14 11.05 7.42
C SER A 14 11.44 10.35 8.59
N ARG A 15 12.19 9.55 9.33
CA ARG A 15 11.66 8.83 10.49
C ARG A 15 11.31 9.82 11.59
N ARG A 16 10.11 9.66 12.16
CA ARG A 16 9.65 10.40 13.33
C ARG A 16 9.27 9.42 14.43
N ALA A 17 9.73 9.66 15.66
CA ALA A 17 9.26 8.93 16.83
C ALA A 17 7.76 9.17 17.02
N TRP A 18 7.04 8.14 17.47
CA TRP A 18 5.61 8.30 17.74
C TRP A 18 5.38 9.25 18.93
N ALA A 19 4.41 10.12 18.77
CA ALA A 19 3.79 10.94 19.78
C ALA A 19 2.32 11.13 19.43
N PRO A 20 1.41 11.38 20.40
CA PRO A 20 0.02 11.73 20.11
C PRO A 20 -0.07 12.94 19.19
N MET A 21 -1.10 12.94 18.33
CA MET A 21 -1.31 14.05 17.39
C MET A 21 -1.68 15.33 18.15
N THR A 22 -1.10 16.44 17.71
CA THR A 22 -1.56 17.79 18.10
C THR A 22 -2.93 18.07 17.48
N ASP A 23 -3.61 19.14 17.98
CA ASP A 23 -4.90 19.55 17.43
C ASP A 23 -4.80 19.93 15.95
N ALA A 24 -3.71 20.58 15.55
CA ALA A 24 -3.47 20.95 14.16
C ALA A 24 -3.27 19.71 13.27
N GLU A 25 -2.56 18.68 13.74
CA GLU A 25 -2.36 17.43 13.02
C GLU A 25 -3.66 16.65 12.87
N TRP A 26 -4.47 16.60 13.94
CA TRP A 26 -5.81 16.03 13.88
C TRP A 26 -6.72 16.79 12.90
N ALA A 27 -6.74 18.12 12.95
CA ALA A 27 -7.50 18.93 12.01
C ALA A 27 -7.11 18.66 10.54
N GLY A 28 -5.82 18.36 10.28
CA GLY A 28 -5.35 17.94 8.95
C GLY A 28 -5.90 16.61 8.48
N ILE A 29 -6.11 15.65 9.39
CA ILE A 29 -6.66 14.32 9.05
C ILE A 29 -8.19 14.38 8.89
N LEU A 30 -8.86 15.18 9.67
CA LEU A 30 -10.32 15.15 9.84
C LEU A 30 -11.10 15.26 8.52
N PRO A 31 -10.77 16.13 7.55
CA PRO A 31 -11.45 16.18 6.26
C PRO A 31 -11.41 14.86 5.50
N HIS A 32 -10.24 14.19 5.49
CA HIS A 32 -10.06 12.91 4.81
C HIS A 32 -10.84 11.79 5.49
N LEU A 33 -10.87 11.79 6.83
CA LEU A 33 -11.66 10.84 7.61
C LEU A 33 -13.16 11.01 7.35
N ARG A 34 -13.66 12.24 7.36
CA ARG A 34 -15.08 12.56 7.07
C ARG A 34 -15.49 12.05 5.69
N THR A 35 -14.70 12.30 4.65
CA THR A 35 -15.00 11.84 3.29
C THR A 35 -15.16 10.31 3.22
N VAL A 36 -14.42 9.58 4.04
CA VAL A 36 -14.43 8.10 4.04
C VAL A 36 -15.57 7.55 4.93
N VAL A 37 -15.94 8.25 6.01
CA VAL A 37 -16.88 7.74 7.02
C VAL A 37 -18.31 8.22 6.81
N MET A 38 -18.54 9.25 5.98
CA MET A 38 -19.89 9.86 5.77
C MET A 38 -20.89 8.95 5.04
N GLY A 39 -20.53 7.73 4.64
CA GLY A 39 -21.42 6.88 3.86
C GLY A 39 -22.44 6.09 4.68
N GLU A 40 -22.05 5.36 5.69
CA GLU A 40 -22.94 4.46 6.47
C GLU A 40 -22.31 3.99 7.76
N GLY A 41 -23.07 4.00 8.84
CA GLY A 41 -22.77 3.35 10.12
C GLY A 41 -22.50 4.29 11.29
N ARG A 42 -22.43 3.68 12.49
CA ARG A 42 -22.22 4.40 13.75
C ARG A 42 -20.90 5.20 13.71
N PRO A 43 -20.91 6.49 14.05
CA PRO A 43 -19.71 7.31 14.13
C PRO A 43 -18.63 6.64 14.99
N LEU A 44 -17.37 6.81 14.60
CA LEU A 44 -16.25 6.32 15.35
C LEU A 44 -16.15 7.09 16.67
N ARG A 45 -16.61 6.50 17.78
CA ARG A 45 -16.42 7.10 19.11
C ARG A 45 -14.92 7.30 19.34
N ASP A 46 -14.55 8.46 19.88
CA ASP A 46 -13.17 8.83 20.20
C ASP A 46 -12.21 8.64 19.01
N ALA A 47 -12.65 9.10 17.82
CA ALA A 47 -11.97 8.88 16.55
C ALA A 47 -10.49 9.27 16.61
N ARG A 48 -10.17 10.44 17.19
CA ARG A 48 -8.80 10.93 17.33
C ARG A 48 -7.94 9.94 18.13
N HIS A 49 -8.41 9.58 19.31
CA HIS A 49 -7.69 8.70 20.22
C HIS A 49 -7.42 7.32 19.59
N ARG A 50 -8.40 6.79 18.87
CA ARG A 50 -8.24 5.51 18.13
C ARG A 50 -7.26 5.62 16.97
N ILE A 51 -7.26 6.73 16.24
CA ILE A 51 -6.29 6.95 15.15
C ILE A 51 -4.88 7.08 15.73
N ASP A 52 -4.71 7.76 16.87
CA ASP A 52 -3.43 7.81 17.59
C ASP A 52 -2.93 6.41 17.96
N GLY A 53 -3.79 5.57 18.50
CA GLY A 53 -3.46 4.17 18.78
C GLY A 53 -3.09 3.37 17.53
N MET A 54 -3.79 3.60 16.41
CA MET A 54 -3.45 2.98 15.11
C MET A 54 -2.06 3.42 14.63
N PHE A 55 -1.73 4.70 14.73
CA PHE A 55 -0.40 5.22 14.39
C PHE A 55 0.68 4.67 15.31
N ARG A 56 0.43 4.58 16.63
CA ARG A 56 1.36 3.97 17.59
C ARG A 56 1.76 2.55 17.18
N VAL A 57 0.77 1.72 16.88
CA VAL A 57 1.00 0.33 16.42
C VAL A 57 1.67 0.28 15.03
N ALA A 58 1.32 1.19 14.13
CA ALA A 58 1.93 1.25 12.80
C ALA A 58 3.39 1.69 12.83
N VAL A 59 3.74 2.66 13.67
CA VAL A 59 5.09 3.20 13.84
C VAL A 59 5.99 2.19 14.55
N SER A 60 5.51 1.59 15.65
CA SER A 60 6.28 0.58 16.39
C SER A 60 6.48 -0.72 15.59
N GLY A 61 5.55 -1.05 14.70
CA GLY A 61 5.54 -2.32 13.96
C GLY A 61 5.12 -3.52 14.80
N LEU A 62 4.74 -3.32 16.05
CA LEU A 62 4.33 -4.36 16.99
C LEU A 62 2.94 -4.92 16.66
N PRO A 63 2.60 -6.12 17.17
CA PRO A 63 1.26 -6.69 17.02
C PRO A 63 0.19 -5.83 17.72
N TRP A 64 -1.08 -5.91 17.27
CA TRP A 64 -2.19 -5.19 17.88
C TRP A 64 -2.37 -5.46 19.38
N ARG A 65 -2.07 -6.68 19.84
CA ARG A 65 -2.16 -7.06 21.24
C ARG A 65 -1.30 -6.20 22.19
N THR A 66 -0.31 -5.49 21.65
CA THR A 66 0.55 -4.58 22.44
C THR A 66 0.00 -3.15 22.52
N LEU A 67 -1.18 -2.90 21.96
CA LEU A 67 -1.83 -1.60 22.03
C LEU A 67 -2.25 -1.35 23.49
N PRO A 68 -1.84 -0.20 24.11
CA PRO A 68 -2.31 0.15 25.44
C PRO A 68 -3.82 0.31 25.50
N GLU A 69 -4.40 -0.06 26.62
CA GLU A 69 -5.87 -0.06 26.84
C GLU A 69 -6.50 1.33 26.72
N GLU A 70 -5.73 2.37 26.97
CA GLU A 70 -6.16 3.76 26.80
C GLU A 70 -6.71 4.04 25.39
N TYR A 71 -6.19 3.39 24.34
CA TYR A 71 -6.68 3.54 22.95
C TYR A 71 -7.89 2.64 22.63
N GLY A 72 -8.31 1.83 23.60
CA GLY A 72 -9.39 0.87 23.49
C GLY A 72 -8.94 -0.56 23.24
N LYS A 73 -9.88 -1.49 23.26
CA LYS A 73 -9.59 -2.93 23.09
C LYS A 73 -8.87 -3.19 21.76
N PRO A 74 -7.72 -3.90 21.76
CA PRO A 74 -6.89 -4.15 20.56
C PRO A 74 -7.67 -4.68 19.37
N ASP A 75 -8.59 -5.64 19.60
CA ASP A 75 -9.39 -6.23 18.53
C ASP A 75 -10.37 -5.21 17.90
N THR A 76 -10.94 -4.33 18.72
CA THR A 76 -11.84 -3.28 18.25
C THR A 76 -11.08 -2.29 17.38
N VAL A 77 -9.90 -1.84 17.84
CA VAL A 77 -9.07 -0.88 17.10
C VAL A 77 -8.55 -1.50 15.80
N SER A 78 -8.15 -2.79 15.84
CA SER A 78 -7.68 -3.49 14.63
C SER A 78 -8.79 -3.68 13.59
N ARG A 79 -10.03 -3.99 14.00
CA ARG A 79 -11.19 -4.05 13.10
C ARG A 79 -11.49 -2.69 12.46
N HIS A 80 -11.43 -1.61 13.24
CA HIS A 80 -11.60 -0.27 12.70
C HIS A 80 -10.48 0.08 11.71
N PHE A 81 -9.22 -0.27 12.01
CA PHE A 81 -8.12 -0.08 11.08
C PHE A 81 -8.37 -0.78 9.75
N ARG A 82 -8.83 -2.05 9.77
CA ARG A 82 -9.19 -2.80 8.57
C ARG A 82 -10.31 -2.12 7.79
N ARG A 83 -11.38 -1.70 8.48
CA ARG A 83 -12.49 -0.98 7.84
C ARG A 83 -11.98 0.28 7.15
N LEU A 84 -11.21 1.11 7.82
CA LEU A 84 -10.63 2.32 7.24
C LEU A 84 -9.67 2.03 6.06
N ALA A 85 -8.97 0.90 6.09
CA ALA A 85 -8.15 0.45 4.97
C ALA A 85 -9.01 0.13 3.74
N HIS A 86 -10.07 -0.68 3.89
CA HIS A 86 -11.01 -1.01 2.80
C HIS A 86 -11.73 0.23 2.26
N MET A 87 -12.05 1.20 3.11
CA MET A 87 -12.64 2.48 2.72
C MET A 87 -11.62 3.44 2.07
N GLY A 88 -10.35 3.05 1.93
CA GLY A 88 -9.32 3.81 1.22
C GLY A 88 -8.68 4.97 1.99
N LEU A 89 -8.96 5.13 3.31
CA LEU A 89 -8.41 6.24 4.10
C LEU A 89 -6.89 6.36 4.00
N TRP A 90 -6.18 5.25 4.18
CA TRP A 90 -4.71 5.27 4.22
C TRP A 90 -4.09 5.66 2.89
N LEU A 91 -4.66 5.22 1.76
CA LEU A 91 -4.23 5.61 0.42
C LEU A 91 -4.52 7.08 0.15
N ARG A 92 -5.69 7.56 0.54
CA ARG A 92 -6.08 8.97 0.43
C ARG A 92 -5.13 9.88 1.21
N LEU A 93 -4.78 9.52 2.45
CA LEU A 93 -3.86 10.29 3.28
C LEU A 93 -2.43 10.30 2.68
N VAL A 94 -1.97 9.17 2.14
CA VAL A 94 -0.67 9.11 1.42
C VAL A 94 -0.69 10.04 0.20
N GLY A 95 -1.77 10.03 -0.58
CA GLY A 95 -1.95 10.94 -1.72
C GLY A 95 -1.93 12.40 -1.29
N ALA A 96 -2.66 12.74 -0.23
CA ALA A 96 -2.69 14.09 0.31
C ALA A 96 -1.32 14.56 0.84
N CYS A 97 -0.50 13.68 1.41
CA CYS A 97 0.88 14.00 1.80
C CYS A 97 1.81 14.21 0.60
N ALA A 98 1.53 13.51 -0.50
CA ALA A 98 2.34 13.63 -1.73
C ALA A 98 2.03 14.90 -2.53
N ASP A 99 0.88 15.52 -2.27
CA ASP A 99 0.50 16.77 -2.91
C ASP A 99 1.49 17.90 -2.55
N ARG A 100 1.79 18.75 -3.52
CA ARG A 100 2.63 19.94 -3.30
C ARG A 100 1.98 20.93 -2.34
N GLU A 101 0.67 21.02 -2.38
CA GLU A 101 -0.14 21.89 -1.53
C GLU A 101 -0.53 21.22 -0.19
N ALA A 102 0.09 20.09 0.14
CA ALA A 102 -0.17 19.39 1.40
C ALA A 102 0.02 20.31 2.61
N SER A 103 -0.97 20.32 3.50
CA SER A 103 -0.93 21.18 4.70
C SER A 103 0.32 20.86 5.55
N PRO A 104 0.93 21.87 6.20
CA PRO A 104 2.06 21.64 7.10
C PRO A 104 1.75 20.62 8.21
N ALA A 105 0.51 20.55 8.63
CA ALA A 105 0.02 19.61 9.64
C ALA A 105 0.14 18.14 9.14
N LEU A 106 -0.31 17.85 7.92
CA LEU A 106 -0.16 16.52 7.31
C LEU A 106 1.30 16.16 7.07
N ARG A 107 2.12 17.12 6.65
CA ARG A 107 3.56 16.88 6.44
C ARG A 107 4.27 16.49 7.74
N ARG A 108 3.88 17.08 8.88
CA ARG A 108 4.46 16.70 10.18
C ARG A 108 4.21 15.26 10.56
N ILE A 109 3.03 14.70 10.22
CA ILE A 109 2.67 13.30 10.52
C ILE A 109 2.81 12.37 9.31
N GLU A 110 3.43 12.81 8.23
CA GLU A 110 3.63 12.03 7.00
C GLU A 110 4.25 10.66 7.29
N TYR A 111 5.21 10.57 8.20
CA TYR A 111 5.82 9.31 8.58
C TYR A 111 4.79 8.35 9.20
N PHE A 112 3.91 8.84 10.07
CA PHE A 112 2.86 8.01 10.70
C PHE A 112 1.87 7.50 9.66
N ILE A 113 1.46 8.37 8.73
CA ILE A 113 0.58 8.04 7.61
C ILE A 113 1.21 6.97 6.72
N CYS A 114 2.48 7.14 6.34
CA CYS A 114 3.22 6.14 5.56
C CYS A 114 3.32 4.78 6.27
N ARG A 115 3.57 4.79 7.58
CA ARG A 115 3.63 3.55 8.37
C ARG A 115 2.28 2.86 8.49
N ALA A 116 1.20 3.63 8.65
CA ALA A 116 -0.16 3.09 8.66
C ALA A 116 -0.54 2.52 7.28
N ALA A 117 -0.27 3.24 6.20
CA ALA A 117 -0.48 2.75 4.84
C ALA A 117 0.32 1.48 4.58
N ARG A 118 1.61 1.43 4.94
CA ARG A 118 2.44 0.23 4.83
C ARG A 118 1.83 -0.96 5.58
N ARG A 119 1.25 -0.73 6.76
CA ARG A 119 0.56 -1.79 7.51
C ARG A 119 -0.74 -2.22 6.81
N ALA A 120 -1.47 -1.27 6.22
CA ALA A 120 -2.69 -1.53 5.47
C ALA A 120 -2.46 -2.38 4.22
N MET A 121 -1.24 -2.41 3.66
CA MET A 121 -0.91 -3.27 2.52
C MET A 121 -1.08 -4.77 2.84
N ARG A 122 -1.04 -5.17 4.11
CA ARG A 122 -1.38 -6.55 4.51
C ARG A 122 -2.84 -6.92 4.22
N ILE A 123 -3.70 -5.91 4.09
CA ILE A 123 -5.13 -6.04 3.83
C ILE A 123 -5.41 -5.81 2.34
N LEU A 124 -4.81 -4.74 1.78
CA LEU A 124 -5.05 -4.28 0.42
C LEU A 124 -4.25 -5.05 -0.64
N GLY A 125 -3.26 -5.82 -0.22
CA GLY A 125 -2.45 -6.63 -1.12
C GLY A 125 -1.59 -5.82 -2.10
N GLN A 126 -1.29 -6.43 -3.23
CA GLN A 126 -0.44 -5.83 -4.27
C GLN A 126 -1.07 -4.60 -4.92
N GLU A 127 -2.38 -4.56 -5.08
CA GLU A 127 -3.07 -3.42 -5.70
C GLU A 127 -2.87 -2.14 -4.89
N GLY A 128 -3.04 -2.23 -3.56
CA GLY A 128 -2.73 -1.11 -2.67
C GLY A 128 -1.27 -0.67 -2.75
N ALA A 129 -0.34 -1.62 -2.82
CA ALA A 129 1.08 -1.31 -2.95
C ALA A 129 1.41 -0.68 -4.31
N MET A 130 0.77 -1.10 -5.40
CA MET A 130 0.92 -0.48 -6.71
C MET A 130 0.39 0.96 -6.72
N ALA A 131 -0.77 1.21 -6.09
CA ALA A 131 -1.32 2.55 -5.94
C ALA A 131 -0.34 3.47 -5.19
N VAL A 132 0.21 3.02 -4.05
CA VAL A 132 1.23 3.77 -3.30
C VAL A 132 2.51 3.99 -4.12
N ASN A 133 2.94 3.00 -4.90
CA ASN A 133 4.10 3.15 -5.78
C ASN A 133 3.85 4.22 -6.87
N GLY A 134 2.64 4.29 -7.41
CA GLY A 134 2.22 5.35 -8.34
C GLY A 134 2.25 6.75 -7.70
N ILE A 135 1.90 6.86 -6.42
CA ILE A 135 1.99 8.11 -5.64
C ILE A 135 3.46 8.52 -5.40
N GLY A 136 4.41 7.58 -5.38
CA GLY A 136 5.83 7.86 -5.18
C GLY A 136 6.31 7.89 -3.73
N MET A 137 5.47 7.55 -2.75
CA MET A 137 5.80 7.57 -1.33
C MET A 137 6.41 6.23 -0.86
N LEU A 138 7.73 6.08 -1.06
CA LEU A 138 8.44 4.80 -0.86
C LEU A 138 8.41 4.27 0.57
N THR A 139 8.32 5.14 1.57
CA THR A 139 8.20 4.73 3.00
C THR A 139 6.91 3.95 3.27
N ALA A 140 5.86 4.19 2.50
CA ALA A 140 4.59 3.50 2.64
C ALA A 140 4.56 2.11 1.95
N LEU A 141 5.58 1.76 1.17
CA LEU A 141 5.68 0.46 0.52
C LEU A 141 6.19 -0.63 1.48
N PRO A 142 5.59 -1.82 1.48
CA PRO A 142 6.05 -2.95 2.29
C PRO A 142 7.30 -3.63 1.71
N VAL A 143 7.53 -3.50 0.41
CA VAL A 143 8.62 -4.10 -0.36
C VAL A 143 9.25 -3.06 -1.29
N TRP A 144 10.44 -3.37 -1.81
CA TRP A 144 11.05 -2.52 -2.84
C TRP A 144 10.19 -2.47 -4.11
N PRO A 145 10.09 -1.33 -4.80
CA PRO A 145 9.28 -1.19 -6.02
C PRO A 145 9.56 -2.23 -7.09
N ILE A 146 10.80 -2.72 -7.16
CA ILE A 146 11.21 -3.75 -8.14
C ILE A 146 10.46 -5.09 -7.95
N TYR A 147 9.95 -5.37 -6.75
CA TYR A 147 9.21 -6.60 -6.45
C TYR A 147 7.69 -6.45 -6.62
N LEU A 148 7.21 -5.29 -7.03
CA LEU A 148 5.81 -5.09 -7.34
C LEU A 148 5.48 -5.66 -8.71
N ARG A 149 4.22 -6.08 -8.87
CA ARG A 149 3.66 -6.55 -10.14
C ARG A 149 3.80 -5.49 -11.23
N ARG A 150 4.11 -5.92 -12.46
CA ARG A 150 4.28 -5.06 -13.64
C ARG A 150 3.32 -5.50 -14.75
N PRO A 151 2.01 -5.15 -14.66
CA PRO A 151 0.99 -5.72 -15.53
C PRO A 151 1.22 -5.40 -17.01
N ALA A 152 1.65 -4.20 -17.36
CA ALA A 152 1.91 -3.84 -18.77
C ALA A 152 3.07 -4.66 -19.35
N ALA A 153 4.20 -4.76 -18.63
CA ALA A 153 5.34 -5.58 -19.08
C ALA A 153 4.99 -7.08 -19.11
N LEU A 154 4.19 -7.55 -18.14
CA LEU A 154 3.70 -8.93 -18.12
C LEU A 154 2.86 -9.23 -19.34
N ALA A 155 1.91 -8.35 -19.72
CA ALA A 155 1.07 -8.53 -20.90
C ALA A 155 1.92 -8.59 -22.18
N GLN A 156 2.91 -7.69 -22.32
CA GLN A 156 3.82 -7.70 -23.48
C GLN A 156 4.63 -8.99 -23.57
N VAL A 157 5.24 -9.40 -22.45
CA VAL A 157 6.05 -10.64 -22.43
C VAL A 157 5.17 -11.86 -22.69
N THR A 158 3.97 -11.91 -22.12
CA THR A 158 3.02 -13.02 -22.37
C THR A 158 2.64 -13.10 -23.84
N ALA A 159 2.36 -11.97 -24.51
CA ALA A 159 2.08 -11.92 -25.94
C ALA A 159 3.29 -12.41 -26.77
N MET A 160 4.50 -11.94 -26.44
CA MET A 160 5.74 -12.40 -27.10
C MET A 160 5.95 -13.90 -26.95
N VAL A 161 5.79 -14.44 -25.74
CA VAL A 161 5.96 -15.87 -25.47
C VAL A 161 4.89 -16.69 -26.19
N SER A 162 3.65 -16.21 -26.25
CA SER A 162 2.56 -16.87 -27.00
C SER A 162 2.84 -16.94 -28.50
N ALA A 163 3.36 -15.84 -29.08
CA ALA A 163 3.77 -15.81 -30.49
C ALA A 163 4.95 -16.74 -30.74
N TRP A 164 5.95 -16.74 -29.86
CA TRP A 164 7.10 -17.61 -29.94
C TRP A 164 6.74 -19.08 -29.80
N LEU A 165 5.73 -19.45 -29.02
CA LEU A 165 5.25 -20.82 -28.86
C LEU A 165 4.39 -21.31 -30.05
N ALA A 166 3.84 -20.44 -30.86
CA ALA A 166 2.90 -20.80 -31.92
C ALA A 166 3.46 -21.87 -32.90
N PRO A 167 4.73 -21.80 -33.36
CA PRO A 167 5.29 -22.83 -34.24
C PRO A 167 5.42 -24.20 -33.58
N PHE A 168 5.66 -24.26 -32.26
CA PHE A 168 5.89 -25.53 -31.56
C PHE A 168 4.61 -26.32 -31.28
N ARG A 169 3.44 -25.71 -31.39
CA ARG A 169 2.14 -26.41 -31.24
C ARG A 169 1.92 -27.54 -32.24
N ARG A 170 2.65 -27.52 -33.36
CA ARG A 170 2.53 -28.50 -34.45
C ARG A 170 3.78 -29.37 -34.62
N ARG A 171 4.78 -29.23 -33.76
CA ARG A 171 6.03 -29.98 -33.80
C ARG A 171 6.02 -31.12 -32.79
N PRO A 172 6.86 -32.18 -32.99
CA PRO A 172 7.05 -33.24 -32.00
C PRO A 172 7.55 -32.67 -30.66
N PRO A 173 7.19 -33.27 -29.51
CA PRO A 173 7.63 -32.85 -28.19
C PRO A 173 9.15 -32.74 -28.00
N GLU A 174 9.91 -33.57 -28.71
CA GLU A 174 11.38 -33.61 -28.72
C GLU A 174 12.02 -32.33 -29.24
N ASP A 175 11.33 -31.59 -30.13
CA ASP A 175 11.79 -30.32 -30.67
C ASP A 175 11.46 -29.13 -29.75
N PHE A 176 10.84 -29.35 -28.59
CA PHE A 176 10.39 -28.29 -27.72
C PHE A 176 11.56 -27.64 -26.97
N PRO A 177 11.75 -26.31 -27.05
CA PRO A 177 12.87 -25.59 -26.46
C PRO A 177 12.67 -25.36 -24.95
N GLU A 178 12.84 -26.41 -24.16
CA GLU A 178 12.60 -26.37 -22.71
C GLU A 178 13.45 -25.35 -21.95
N LYS A 179 14.71 -25.15 -22.35
CA LYS A 179 15.64 -24.22 -21.66
C LYS A 179 15.15 -22.78 -21.82
N GLU A 180 14.76 -22.42 -23.04
CA GLU A 180 14.21 -21.10 -23.39
C GLU A 180 12.89 -20.89 -22.67
N MET A 181 12.01 -21.90 -22.65
CA MET A 181 10.73 -21.83 -21.94
C MET A 181 10.92 -21.62 -20.44
N ARG A 182 11.86 -22.33 -19.79
CA ARG A 182 12.20 -22.12 -18.37
C ARG A 182 12.71 -20.69 -18.12
N SER A 183 13.42 -20.10 -19.07
CA SER A 183 13.89 -18.72 -18.97
C SER A 183 12.71 -17.73 -19.05
N TRP A 184 11.80 -17.91 -19.97
CA TRP A 184 10.58 -17.10 -20.08
C TRP A 184 9.72 -17.20 -18.83
N LEU A 185 9.52 -18.40 -18.28
CA LEU A 185 8.78 -18.58 -17.02
C LEU A 185 9.39 -17.84 -15.85
N ARG A 186 10.74 -17.75 -15.79
CA ARG A 186 11.44 -16.94 -14.77
C ARG A 186 11.14 -15.45 -14.94
N VAL A 187 11.14 -14.95 -16.19
CA VAL A 187 10.81 -13.55 -16.48
C VAL A 187 9.34 -13.25 -16.12
N ILE A 188 8.42 -14.10 -16.51
CA ILE A 188 6.99 -13.97 -16.19
C ILE A 188 6.80 -13.91 -14.67
N ARG A 189 7.35 -14.87 -13.92
CA ARG A 189 7.28 -14.88 -12.44
C ARG A 189 7.87 -13.62 -11.80
N PHE A 190 8.95 -13.08 -12.38
CA PHE A 190 9.52 -11.83 -11.90
C PHE A 190 8.58 -10.63 -12.15
N LEU A 191 7.91 -10.58 -13.31
CA LEU A 191 6.96 -9.51 -13.66
C LEU A 191 5.64 -9.62 -12.91
N GLU A 192 5.22 -10.82 -12.50
CA GLU A 192 4.09 -11.04 -11.60
C GLU A 192 4.32 -10.49 -10.20
N GLY A 193 5.55 -10.17 -9.88
CA GLY A 193 5.98 -9.71 -8.57
C GLY A 193 6.26 -10.88 -7.61
N LYS A 194 7.09 -10.63 -6.61
CA LYS A 194 7.36 -11.63 -5.59
C LYS A 194 6.12 -11.89 -4.75
N PRO A 195 5.82 -13.15 -4.44
CA PRO A 195 4.83 -13.45 -3.42
C PRO A 195 5.22 -12.74 -2.12
N TRP A 196 4.22 -12.17 -1.44
CA TRP A 196 4.43 -11.48 -0.19
C TRP A 196 5.04 -12.45 0.82
N HIS A 197 6.07 -12.01 1.50
CA HIS A 197 6.56 -12.78 2.65
C HIS A 197 5.39 -13.02 3.62
N ARG A 198 5.29 -14.21 4.26
CA ARG A 198 4.20 -14.57 5.19
C ARG A 198 3.90 -13.47 6.22
N ARG A 199 4.91 -12.72 6.64
CA ARG A 199 4.78 -11.54 7.51
C ARG A 199 3.90 -10.42 6.91
N TRP A 200 3.77 -10.35 5.60
CA TRP A 200 3.04 -9.32 4.85
C TRP A 200 1.84 -9.86 4.08
N ALA A 201 1.67 -11.19 4.07
CA ALA A 201 0.49 -11.81 3.48
C ALA A 201 -0.78 -11.31 4.19
N PRO A 202 -1.90 -11.12 3.46
CA PRO A 202 -3.19 -10.92 4.09
C PRO A 202 -3.47 -12.09 5.05
N PRO A 203 -4.16 -11.84 6.17
CA PRO A 203 -4.57 -12.89 7.09
C PRO A 203 -5.48 -13.91 6.42
#